data_5038a1786d30de3cd0b9ed3a6a4eaf2a
#
_entry.id   5038a1786d30de3cd0b9ed3a6a4eaf2a
#
_cell.length_a   1.000
_cell.length_b   1.000
_cell.length_c   1.000
_cell.angle_alpha   90.00
_cell.angle_beta   90.00
_cell.angle_gamma   90.00
#
_symmetry.space_group_name_H-M   'P 1'
#
loop_
_entity.id
_entity.type
_entity.pdbx_description
1 polymer ?
#
loop_
_entity_poly.entity_id
_entity_poly.type
_entity_poly.pdbx_seq_one_letter_code
_entity_poly.pdbx_strand_id
1 'polypeptide(L)'
;DENFRHKIYINLFEQSGQQFMQCYKQATAWEPGTKRPEHPLHDVFRLFDVEFEDTEDTVIIIDEVQESSEVYNRIREFTRQFQARFIVTGSYLGKIYDPEFRYSSGDVTSLPIYTLSFEEFLQAYNEELYNEYLTLSPVMPQEDQIHQQLTEAYEIYTHIGGYPKVVETYLETGDFQKAQGVLVKIIDTFTNESIRYFSDILDTRVFTQIFFSICRILNRESWGLKEGSISEELQKLVTRDYSSNISKATCNRAISWLYFSGIISFCAKITEMDILEFKPASRCFFMDPGLANYYLALTGTDSRTLAGTLNENYVYINLKRRQDFPPEIAFETPAFATYKGGEIDFVAQSIHSHIRYLVEVKSGKGTATTAQKALDQGKADRLLYLKGDTKGGQAGKIDTVPLYMLERYSFDE
;
A
#
# COMPACT_ATOMS: atom_id res chain seq x y z
N ASP A 1 -21.05 -6.82 9.97
CA ASP A 1 -21.50 -6.05 11.14
C ASP A 1 -22.69 -6.63 11.89
N GLU A 2 -23.32 -7.69 11.40
CA GLU A 2 -24.38 -8.42 12.10
C GLU A 2 -23.85 -9.37 13.19
N ASN A 3 -22.54 -9.59 13.23
CA ASN A 3 -21.88 -10.60 14.07
C ASN A 3 -21.61 -10.13 15.52
N PHE A 4 -21.76 -8.84 15.80
CA PHE A 4 -21.49 -8.29 17.14
C PHE A 4 -22.71 -7.54 17.69
N ARG A 5 -23.11 -7.88 18.92
CA ARG A 5 -24.20 -7.20 19.63
C ARG A 5 -23.77 -5.82 20.14
N HIS A 6 -22.59 -5.77 20.76
CA HIS A 6 -22.03 -4.54 21.31
C HIS A 6 -20.87 -4.05 20.43
N LYS A 7 -20.91 -2.74 20.10
CA LYS A 7 -19.90 -2.09 19.28
C LYS A 7 -19.47 -0.80 19.94
N ILE A 8 -18.24 -0.77 20.42
CA ILE A 8 -17.66 0.42 21.04
C ILE A 8 -16.64 1.00 20.05
N TYR A 9 -16.83 2.25 19.68
CA TYR A 9 -15.90 2.98 18.82
C TYR A 9 -15.29 4.16 19.58
N ILE A 10 -13.98 4.22 19.63
CA ILE A 10 -13.18 5.22 20.31
C ILE A 10 -12.18 5.78 19.32
N ASN A 11 -12.30 7.04 18.94
CA ASN A 11 -11.28 7.73 18.15
C ASN A 11 -10.44 8.60 19.10
N LEU A 12 -9.17 8.25 19.29
CA LEU A 12 -8.28 8.91 20.24
C LEU A 12 -7.95 10.36 19.88
N PHE A 13 -8.19 10.75 18.63
CA PHE A 13 -8.06 12.13 18.17
C PHE A 13 -9.29 13.00 18.48
N GLU A 14 -10.48 12.40 18.61
CA GLU A 14 -11.75 13.08 18.76
C GLU A 14 -12.23 13.18 20.23
N GLN A 15 -13.45 13.70 20.41
CA GLN A 15 -14.06 13.84 21.73
C GLN A 15 -14.25 12.50 22.44
N SER A 16 -14.57 11.43 21.71
CA SER A 16 -14.70 10.08 22.26
C SER A 16 -13.38 9.60 22.91
N GLY A 17 -12.26 9.90 22.29
CA GLY A 17 -10.94 9.61 22.84
C GLY A 17 -10.63 10.42 24.11
N GLN A 18 -11.01 11.69 24.16
CA GLN A 18 -10.85 12.51 25.37
C GLN A 18 -11.67 11.95 26.53
N GLN A 19 -12.92 11.55 26.30
CA GLN A 19 -13.77 10.91 27.29
C GLN A 19 -13.18 9.56 27.74
N PHE A 20 -12.74 8.73 26.79
CA PHE A 20 -12.09 7.47 27.11
C PHE A 20 -10.84 7.66 27.97
N MET A 21 -9.98 8.62 27.65
CA MET A 21 -8.80 8.93 28.45
C MET A 21 -9.12 9.48 29.84
N GLN A 22 -10.26 10.16 30.04
CA GLN A 22 -10.74 10.54 31.37
C GLN A 22 -11.15 9.30 32.19
N CYS A 23 -11.94 8.39 31.60
CA CYS A 23 -12.30 7.12 32.21
C CYS A 23 -11.05 6.29 32.52
N TYR A 24 -10.08 6.25 31.60
CA TYR A 24 -8.82 5.55 31.78
C TYR A 24 -8.05 6.06 33.01
N LYS A 25 -7.88 7.38 33.13
CA LYS A 25 -7.21 8.00 34.28
C LYS A 25 -7.98 7.73 35.59
N GLN A 26 -9.31 7.80 35.58
CA GLN A 26 -10.14 7.55 36.73
C GLN A 26 -10.02 6.09 37.21
N ALA A 27 -10.14 5.11 36.30
CA ALA A 27 -10.13 3.69 36.65
C ALA A 27 -8.74 3.16 37.02
N THR A 28 -7.68 3.76 36.45
CA THR A 28 -6.30 3.35 36.71
C THR A 28 -5.63 4.13 37.84
N ALA A 29 -6.28 5.19 38.38
CA ALA A 29 -5.77 5.95 39.51
C ALA A 29 -5.69 5.05 40.73
N TRP A 30 -4.54 5.02 41.37
CA TRP A 30 -4.34 4.29 42.61
C TRP A 30 -3.55 5.16 43.61
N GLU A 31 -4.10 5.30 44.82
CA GLU A 31 -3.43 6.02 45.87
C GLU A 31 -2.72 5.02 46.82
N PRO A 32 -1.47 5.28 47.24
CA PRO A 32 -0.77 4.45 48.21
C PRO A 32 -1.57 4.31 49.50
N GLY A 33 -1.87 3.08 49.90
CA GLY A 33 -2.67 2.78 51.11
C GLY A 33 -4.14 2.43 50.82
N THR A 34 -4.61 2.53 49.57
CA THR A 34 -5.94 2.05 49.16
C THR A 34 -5.90 0.67 48.53
N LYS A 35 -7.02 -0.04 48.44
CA LYS A 35 -7.10 -1.31 47.73
C LYS A 35 -6.90 -1.04 46.21
N ARG A 36 -5.94 -1.71 45.61
CA ARG A 36 -5.71 -1.62 44.16
C ARG A 36 -6.93 -2.19 43.42
N PRO A 37 -7.41 -1.54 42.34
CA PRO A 37 -8.46 -2.10 41.48
C PRO A 37 -8.07 -3.48 40.98
N GLU A 38 -8.97 -4.45 40.98
CA GLU A 38 -8.72 -5.82 40.55
C GLU A 38 -8.66 -5.90 39.01
N HIS A 39 -9.58 -5.18 38.35
CA HIS A 39 -9.73 -5.18 36.91
C HIS A 39 -9.81 -3.76 36.33
N PRO A 40 -8.77 -2.93 36.50
CA PRO A 40 -8.84 -1.50 36.16
C PRO A 40 -9.18 -1.25 34.68
N LEU A 41 -8.74 -2.11 33.75
CA LEU A 41 -9.04 -1.96 32.32
C LEU A 41 -10.51 -2.26 32.02
N HIS A 42 -11.16 -3.24 32.68
CA HIS A 42 -12.59 -3.47 32.54
C HIS A 42 -13.38 -2.28 33.07
N ASP A 43 -12.93 -1.70 34.18
CA ASP A 43 -13.59 -0.53 34.79
C ASP A 43 -13.49 0.71 33.87
N VAL A 44 -12.42 0.85 33.08
CA VAL A 44 -12.32 1.89 32.02
C VAL A 44 -13.49 1.79 31.05
N PHE A 45 -13.73 0.59 30.50
CA PHE A 45 -14.80 0.41 29.50
C PHE A 45 -16.19 0.52 30.13
N ARG A 46 -16.39 0.06 31.36
CA ARG A 46 -17.67 0.25 32.10
C ARG A 46 -17.97 1.71 32.42
N LEU A 47 -16.93 2.51 32.67
CA LEU A 47 -17.11 3.97 32.89
C LEU A 47 -17.36 4.69 31.57
N PHE A 48 -16.78 4.22 30.50
CA PHE A 48 -16.94 4.82 29.18
C PHE A 48 -18.30 4.48 28.56
N ASP A 49 -18.72 3.22 28.69
CA ASP A 49 -20.01 2.72 28.20
C ASP A 49 -20.66 1.84 29.26
N VAL A 50 -21.79 2.32 29.77
CA VAL A 50 -22.55 1.66 30.88
C VAL A 50 -23.14 0.31 30.43
N GLU A 51 -23.30 0.08 29.10
CA GLU A 51 -23.82 -1.16 28.56
C GLU A 51 -22.69 -2.15 28.19
N PHE A 52 -21.45 -1.80 28.48
CA PHE A 52 -20.32 -2.66 28.18
C PHE A 52 -20.40 -4.02 28.87
N GLU A 53 -20.38 -5.08 28.08
CA GLU A 53 -20.22 -6.47 28.50
C GLU A 53 -18.98 -7.08 27.89
N ASP A 54 -18.13 -7.71 28.70
CA ASP A 54 -16.93 -8.40 28.24
C ASP A 54 -17.29 -9.81 27.74
N THR A 55 -17.74 -9.89 26.49
CA THR A 55 -18.15 -11.12 25.81
C THR A 55 -17.59 -11.22 24.41
N GLU A 56 -17.58 -12.41 23.80
CA GLU A 56 -17.16 -12.61 22.40
C GLU A 56 -18.05 -11.86 21.39
N ASP A 57 -19.27 -11.47 21.79
CA ASP A 57 -20.22 -10.68 20.98
C ASP A 57 -19.94 -9.17 21.03
N THR A 58 -18.90 -8.75 21.76
CA THR A 58 -18.48 -7.35 21.87
C THR A 58 -17.25 -7.09 21.01
N VAL A 59 -17.30 -6.04 20.17
CA VAL A 59 -16.13 -5.51 19.45
C VAL A 59 -15.82 -4.09 19.92
N ILE A 60 -14.55 -3.87 20.22
CA ILE A 60 -14.01 -2.55 20.61
C ILE A 60 -13.05 -2.10 19.53
N ILE A 61 -13.37 -0.96 18.92
CA ILE A 61 -12.54 -0.35 17.86
C ILE A 61 -11.87 0.89 18.46
N ILE A 62 -10.55 0.88 18.51
CA ILE A 62 -9.74 2.02 18.96
C ILE A 62 -9.02 2.59 17.75
N ASP A 63 -9.44 3.76 17.33
CA ASP A 63 -8.92 4.45 16.16
C ASP A 63 -7.90 5.52 16.54
N GLU A 64 -6.96 5.82 15.63
CA GLU A 64 -5.86 6.76 15.80
C GLU A 64 -4.97 6.41 17.02
N VAL A 65 -4.65 5.14 17.18
CA VAL A 65 -3.92 4.63 18.37
C VAL A 65 -2.56 5.28 18.57
N GLN A 66 -1.94 5.82 17.52
CA GLN A 66 -0.68 6.57 17.61
C GLN A 66 -0.81 7.87 18.44
N GLU A 67 -2.02 8.33 18.74
CA GLU A 67 -2.24 9.51 19.58
C GLU A 67 -2.03 9.23 21.09
N SER A 68 -1.93 7.94 21.49
CA SER A 68 -1.72 7.59 22.90
C SER A 68 -0.81 6.38 23.08
N SER A 69 0.43 6.62 23.50
CA SER A 69 1.35 5.56 23.92
C SER A 69 0.82 4.77 25.15
N GLU A 70 0.06 5.40 26.02
CA GLU A 70 -0.58 4.71 27.17
C GLU A 70 -1.54 3.63 26.70
N VAL A 71 -2.43 3.93 25.74
CA VAL A 71 -3.39 2.97 25.16
C VAL A 71 -2.66 1.92 24.33
N TYR A 72 -1.76 2.33 23.44
CA TYR A 72 -0.97 1.41 22.62
C TYR A 72 -0.25 0.37 23.46
N ASN A 73 0.39 0.78 24.55
CA ASN A 73 1.15 -0.11 25.42
C ASN A 73 0.25 -1.12 26.20
N ARG A 74 -1.10 -0.95 26.16
CA ARG A 74 -2.06 -1.88 26.76
C ARG A 74 -2.66 -2.89 25.78
N ILE A 75 -2.35 -2.83 24.50
CA ILE A 75 -2.88 -3.75 23.47
C ILE A 75 -2.71 -5.21 23.91
N ARG A 76 -1.53 -5.56 24.44
CA ARG A 76 -1.23 -6.89 24.96
C ARG A 76 -2.14 -7.28 26.14
N GLU A 77 -2.47 -6.33 27.00
CA GLU A 77 -3.36 -6.59 28.13
C GLU A 77 -4.81 -6.75 27.66
N PHE A 78 -5.24 -5.99 26.66
CA PHE A 78 -6.54 -6.16 26.04
C PHE A 78 -6.73 -7.58 25.49
N THR A 79 -5.76 -8.08 24.72
CA THR A 79 -5.80 -9.44 24.16
C THR A 79 -5.88 -10.53 25.24
N ARG A 80 -5.28 -10.33 26.43
CA ARG A 80 -5.14 -11.36 27.46
C ARG A 80 -6.20 -11.31 28.56
N GLN A 81 -6.80 -10.17 28.76
CA GLN A 81 -7.72 -9.96 29.91
C GLN A 81 -9.19 -9.91 29.50
N PHE A 82 -9.48 -9.75 28.19
CA PHE A 82 -10.84 -9.59 27.70
C PHE A 82 -11.27 -10.76 26.82
N GLN A 83 -12.58 -11.03 26.82
CA GLN A 83 -13.25 -11.90 25.85
C GLN A 83 -13.68 -11.09 24.60
N ALA A 84 -13.92 -9.80 24.75
CA ALA A 84 -14.22 -8.87 23.68
C ALA A 84 -13.12 -8.83 22.61
N ARG A 85 -13.52 -8.62 21.37
CA ARG A 85 -12.61 -8.49 20.22
C ARG A 85 -12.12 -7.06 20.11
N PHE A 86 -10.82 -6.88 19.90
CA PHE A 86 -10.21 -5.56 19.73
C PHE A 86 -9.72 -5.38 18.29
N ILE A 87 -10.10 -4.24 17.69
CA ILE A 87 -9.55 -3.73 16.44
C ILE A 87 -8.91 -2.40 16.77
N VAL A 88 -7.62 -2.28 16.46
CA VAL A 88 -6.84 -1.07 16.73
C VAL A 88 -6.33 -0.54 15.42
N THR A 89 -6.65 0.72 15.08
CA THR A 89 -6.25 1.33 13.82
C THR A 89 -5.37 2.55 14.04
N GLY A 90 -4.59 2.91 13.03
CA GLY A 90 -3.77 4.10 13.03
C GLY A 90 -3.31 4.47 11.64
N SER A 91 -3.34 5.76 11.33
CA SER A 91 -2.97 6.30 10.02
C SER A 91 -1.46 6.47 9.84
N TYR A 92 -0.70 6.64 10.93
CA TYR A 92 0.75 6.82 10.90
C TYR A 92 1.48 5.87 11.85
N LEU A 93 1.90 4.74 11.32
CA LEU A 93 2.64 3.74 12.11
C LEU A 93 4.10 4.14 12.41
N GLY A 94 4.65 5.16 11.75
CA GLY A 94 6.01 5.64 12.06
C GLY A 94 6.19 6.11 13.50
N LYS A 95 5.12 6.60 14.14
CA LYS A 95 5.15 7.05 15.53
C LYS A 95 5.31 5.92 16.55
N ILE A 96 4.88 4.72 16.22
CA ILE A 96 5.03 3.56 17.13
C ILE A 96 6.50 3.11 17.30
N TYR A 97 7.43 3.62 16.48
CA TYR A 97 8.87 3.41 16.66
C TYR A 97 9.49 4.38 17.66
N ASP A 98 8.74 5.37 18.15
CA ASP A 98 9.22 6.24 19.23
C ASP A 98 9.40 5.44 20.52
N PRO A 99 10.41 5.76 21.36
CA PRO A 99 10.76 4.97 22.55
C PRO A 99 9.64 4.81 23.59
N GLU A 100 8.62 5.67 23.55
CA GLU A 100 7.46 5.61 24.44
C GLU A 100 6.47 4.48 24.08
N PHE A 101 6.50 3.99 22.83
CA PHE A 101 5.65 2.91 22.34
C PHE A 101 6.36 1.57 22.51
N ARG A 102 5.66 0.58 23.10
CA ARG A 102 6.19 -0.76 23.34
C ARG A 102 5.51 -1.75 22.41
N TYR A 103 6.28 -2.30 21.49
CA TYR A 103 5.75 -3.27 20.54
C TYR A 103 5.32 -4.56 21.23
N SER A 104 4.07 -4.98 20.98
CA SER A 104 3.49 -6.23 21.50
C SER A 104 3.65 -7.35 20.48
N SER A 105 4.81 -8.01 20.46
CA SER A 105 5.02 -9.14 19.56
C SER A 105 4.25 -10.39 20.03
N GLY A 106 3.57 -11.05 19.08
CA GLY A 106 2.89 -12.33 19.30
C GLY A 106 1.43 -12.23 19.76
N ASP A 107 0.96 -11.07 20.17
CA ASP A 107 -0.44 -10.86 20.61
C ASP A 107 -1.26 -10.02 19.60
N VAL A 108 -0.63 -9.57 18.51
CA VAL A 108 -1.22 -8.67 17.51
C VAL A 108 -0.95 -9.17 16.11
N THR A 109 -1.97 -9.23 15.28
CA THR A 109 -1.86 -9.42 13.83
C THR A 109 -2.06 -8.07 13.15
N SER A 110 -1.06 -7.62 12.40
CA SER A 110 -1.14 -6.37 11.65
C SER A 110 -1.67 -6.63 10.24
N LEU A 111 -2.71 -5.90 9.86
CA LEU A 111 -3.29 -5.94 8.53
C LEU A 111 -3.14 -4.56 7.87
N PRO A 112 -2.35 -4.43 6.80
CA PRO A 112 -2.29 -3.19 6.05
C PRO A 112 -3.61 -2.96 5.29
N ILE A 113 -4.15 -1.75 5.37
CA ILE A 113 -5.32 -1.33 4.60
C ILE A 113 -4.82 -0.45 3.46
N TYR A 114 -5.08 -0.87 2.24
CA TYR A 114 -4.73 -0.16 1.02
C TYR A 114 -5.91 0.66 0.49
N THR A 115 -5.66 1.50 -0.51
CA THR A 115 -6.72 2.04 -1.37
C THR A 115 -7.43 0.90 -2.09
N LEU A 116 -8.65 1.10 -2.61
CA LEU A 116 -9.39 0.05 -3.31
C LEU A 116 -8.53 -0.60 -4.41
N SER A 117 -8.63 -1.91 -4.54
CA SER A 117 -8.03 -2.65 -5.65
C SER A 117 -8.84 -2.44 -6.93
N PHE A 118 -8.33 -2.91 -8.07
CA PHE A 118 -9.12 -2.90 -9.31
C PHE A 118 -10.39 -3.73 -9.17
N GLU A 119 -10.31 -4.88 -8.51
CA GLU A 119 -11.44 -5.77 -8.26
C GLU A 119 -12.51 -5.10 -7.38
N GLU A 120 -12.11 -4.43 -6.30
CA GLU A 120 -13.01 -3.66 -5.43
C GLU A 120 -13.61 -2.44 -6.16
N PHE A 121 -12.80 -1.75 -6.97
CA PHE A 121 -13.30 -0.68 -7.84
C PHE A 121 -14.33 -1.21 -8.84
N LEU A 122 -14.06 -2.32 -9.52
CA LEU A 122 -14.93 -2.91 -10.54
C LEU A 122 -16.28 -3.31 -9.95
N GLN A 123 -16.29 -3.85 -8.73
CA GLN A 123 -17.52 -4.18 -8.01
C GLN A 123 -18.39 -2.94 -7.77
N ALA A 124 -17.77 -1.82 -7.36
CA ALA A 124 -18.49 -0.57 -7.15
C ALA A 124 -18.88 0.12 -8.47
N TYR A 125 -18.08 -0.03 -9.52
CA TYR A 125 -18.29 0.59 -10.81
C TYR A 125 -19.41 -0.08 -11.63
N ASN A 126 -19.41 -1.42 -11.69
CA ASN A 126 -20.38 -2.20 -12.45
C ASN A 126 -20.46 -3.64 -11.90
N GLU A 127 -21.49 -3.91 -11.10
CA GLU A 127 -21.68 -5.20 -10.44
C GLU A 127 -21.89 -6.37 -11.43
N GLU A 128 -22.57 -6.13 -12.58
CA GLU A 128 -22.78 -7.15 -13.60
C GLU A 128 -21.45 -7.55 -14.24
N LEU A 129 -20.63 -6.56 -14.63
CA LEU A 129 -19.31 -6.76 -15.19
C LEU A 129 -18.36 -7.41 -14.18
N TYR A 130 -18.47 -7.06 -12.90
CA TYR A 130 -17.72 -7.69 -11.82
C TYR A 130 -18.07 -9.17 -11.66
N ASN A 131 -19.36 -9.51 -11.66
CA ASN A 131 -19.79 -10.92 -11.57
C ASN A 131 -19.32 -11.74 -12.77
N GLU A 132 -19.31 -11.17 -13.97
CA GLU A 132 -18.74 -11.81 -15.16
C GLU A 132 -17.23 -11.99 -15.04
N TYR A 133 -16.52 -10.93 -14.63
CA TYR A 133 -15.07 -10.95 -14.37
C TYR A 133 -14.65 -12.07 -13.41
N LEU A 134 -15.43 -12.36 -12.36
CA LEU A 134 -15.14 -13.44 -11.40
C LEU A 134 -15.19 -14.84 -12.04
N THR A 135 -15.83 -15.00 -13.20
CA THR A 135 -15.90 -16.30 -13.90
C THR A 135 -14.74 -16.53 -14.86
N LEU A 136 -13.97 -15.48 -15.17
CA LEU A 136 -12.92 -15.54 -16.18
C LEU A 136 -11.65 -16.20 -15.64
N SER A 137 -10.93 -16.88 -16.52
CA SER A 137 -9.58 -17.38 -16.25
C SER A 137 -8.54 -16.42 -16.80
N PRO A 138 -7.53 -15.99 -16.00
CA PRO A 138 -6.49 -15.06 -16.43
C PRO A 138 -5.68 -15.53 -17.65
N VAL A 139 -5.47 -16.83 -17.76
CA VAL A 139 -4.64 -17.46 -18.80
C VAL A 139 -5.41 -17.95 -20.02
N MET A 140 -6.73 -17.71 -20.07
CA MET A 140 -7.56 -18.04 -21.24
C MET A 140 -7.87 -16.76 -22.02
N PRO A 141 -7.95 -16.86 -23.37
CA PRO A 141 -8.35 -15.72 -24.19
C PRO A 141 -9.76 -15.25 -23.85
N GLN A 142 -9.89 -13.94 -23.59
CA GLN A 142 -11.17 -13.31 -23.30
C GLN A 142 -11.94 -12.97 -24.58
N GLU A 143 -13.26 -12.97 -24.51
CA GLU A 143 -14.13 -12.51 -25.59
C GLU A 143 -13.95 -11.01 -25.85
N ASP A 144 -14.15 -10.56 -27.09
CA ASP A 144 -13.87 -9.18 -27.52
C ASP A 144 -14.63 -8.15 -26.70
N GLN A 145 -15.92 -8.37 -26.45
CA GLN A 145 -16.76 -7.42 -25.72
C GLN A 145 -16.34 -7.26 -24.27
N ILE A 146 -16.17 -8.38 -23.55
CA ILE A 146 -15.77 -8.35 -22.14
C ILE A 146 -14.37 -7.79 -21.99
N HIS A 147 -13.44 -8.16 -22.90
CA HIS A 147 -12.10 -7.62 -22.93
C HIS A 147 -12.10 -6.10 -23.07
N GLN A 148 -12.91 -5.54 -23.96
CA GLN A 148 -13.03 -4.10 -24.15
C GLN A 148 -13.57 -3.42 -22.88
N GLN A 149 -14.67 -3.93 -22.31
CA GLN A 149 -15.29 -3.35 -21.12
C GLN A 149 -14.33 -3.36 -19.91
N LEU A 150 -13.62 -4.47 -19.69
CA LEU A 150 -12.64 -4.56 -18.61
C LEU A 150 -11.41 -3.68 -18.84
N THR A 151 -10.98 -3.51 -20.09
CA THR A 151 -9.89 -2.58 -20.45
C THR A 151 -10.31 -1.13 -20.16
N GLU A 152 -11.50 -0.74 -20.56
CA GLU A 152 -12.03 0.62 -20.26
C GLU A 152 -12.15 0.86 -18.76
N ALA A 153 -12.67 -0.10 -17.99
CA ALA A 153 -12.73 -0.02 -16.53
C ALA A 153 -11.34 0.09 -15.88
N TYR A 154 -10.36 -0.66 -16.38
CA TYR A 154 -8.98 -0.61 -15.92
C TYR A 154 -8.31 0.75 -16.20
N GLU A 155 -8.56 1.32 -17.39
CA GLU A 155 -8.07 2.66 -17.73
C GLU A 155 -8.64 3.73 -16.81
N ILE A 156 -9.95 3.64 -16.50
CA ILE A 156 -10.59 4.54 -15.53
C ILE A 156 -9.92 4.39 -14.15
N TYR A 157 -9.79 3.17 -13.66
CA TYR A 157 -9.20 2.89 -12.35
C TYR A 157 -7.75 3.41 -12.25
N THR A 158 -6.92 3.15 -13.24
CA THR A 158 -5.53 3.64 -13.24
C THR A 158 -5.44 5.16 -13.34
N HIS A 159 -6.47 5.81 -13.90
CA HIS A 159 -6.55 7.26 -13.98
C HIS A 159 -6.94 7.92 -12.66
N ILE A 160 -7.97 7.40 -11.96
CA ILE A 160 -8.50 8.01 -10.72
C ILE A 160 -7.89 7.42 -9.44
N GLY A 161 -7.41 6.18 -9.49
CA GLY A 161 -6.91 5.44 -8.34
C GLY A 161 -8.00 4.79 -7.50
N GLY A 162 -7.59 4.28 -6.34
CA GLY A 162 -8.44 3.53 -5.42
C GLY A 162 -8.82 4.28 -4.14
N TYR A 163 -8.51 5.56 -3.95
CA TYR A 163 -8.97 6.28 -2.77
C TYR A 163 -10.50 6.30 -2.72
N PRO A 164 -11.16 5.77 -1.66
CA PRO A 164 -12.62 5.57 -1.66
C PRO A 164 -13.41 6.83 -2.01
N LYS A 165 -13.04 7.98 -1.45
CA LYS A 165 -13.74 9.25 -1.75
C LYS A 165 -13.53 9.75 -3.17
N VAL A 166 -12.39 9.43 -3.79
CA VAL A 166 -12.12 9.75 -5.20
C VAL A 166 -12.99 8.88 -6.10
N VAL A 167 -13.05 7.58 -5.82
CA VAL A 167 -13.89 6.61 -6.54
C VAL A 167 -15.35 6.99 -6.43
N GLU A 168 -15.86 7.22 -5.22
CA GLU A 168 -17.24 7.68 -4.97
C GLU A 168 -17.57 8.93 -5.80
N THR A 169 -16.71 9.95 -5.76
CA THR A 169 -16.90 11.19 -6.54
C THR A 169 -16.98 10.93 -8.05
N TYR A 170 -16.13 10.02 -8.56
CA TYR A 170 -16.15 9.65 -9.97
C TYR A 170 -17.45 8.90 -10.32
N LEU A 171 -17.86 7.94 -9.51
CA LEU A 171 -19.08 7.16 -9.74
C LEU A 171 -20.35 8.04 -9.73
N GLU A 172 -20.38 9.04 -8.84
CA GLU A 172 -21.50 9.98 -8.77
C GLU A 172 -21.54 10.98 -9.92
N THR A 173 -20.39 11.38 -10.48
CA THR A 173 -20.33 12.53 -11.40
C THR A 173 -19.85 12.21 -12.81
N GLY A 174 -19.17 11.09 -13.03
CA GLY A 174 -18.48 10.77 -14.27
C GLY A 174 -17.35 11.74 -14.64
N ASP A 175 -16.92 12.59 -13.72
CA ASP A 175 -16.03 13.73 -13.97
C ASP A 175 -14.64 13.50 -13.38
N PHE A 176 -13.66 13.25 -14.24
CA PHE A 176 -12.26 13.04 -13.84
C PHE A 176 -11.65 14.26 -13.13
N GLN A 177 -12.03 15.49 -13.48
CA GLN A 177 -11.46 16.68 -12.86
C GLN A 177 -11.96 16.85 -11.42
N LYS A 178 -13.23 16.51 -11.16
CA LYS A 178 -13.77 16.51 -9.80
C LYS A 178 -13.11 15.44 -8.93
N ALA A 179 -12.98 14.22 -9.45
CA ALA A 179 -12.29 13.13 -8.77
C ALA A 179 -10.82 13.50 -8.44
N GLN A 180 -10.10 14.06 -9.41
CA GLN A 180 -8.73 14.55 -9.22
C GLN A 180 -8.66 15.68 -8.19
N GLY A 181 -9.63 16.60 -8.17
CA GLY A 181 -9.71 17.65 -7.16
C GLY A 181 -9.87 17.10 -5.74
N VAL A 182 -10.58 15.97 -5.58
CA VAL A 182 -10.67 15.26 -4.28
C VAL A 182 -9.33 14.61 -3.92
N LEU A 183 -8.67 13.95 -4.87
CA LEU A 183 -7.35 13.35 -4.64
C LEU A 183 -6.34 14.38 -4.14
N VAL A 184 -6.27 15.54 -4.80
CA VAL A 184 -5.35 16.63 -4.40
C VAL A 184 -5.64 17.08 -2.96
N LYS A 185 -6.91 17.26 -2.58
CA LYS A 185 -7.29 17.65 -1.21
C LYS A 185 -6.89 16.59 -0.17
N ILE A 186 -7.04 15.30 -0.49
CA ILE A 186 -6.60 14.21 0.39
C ILE A 186 -5.10 14.30 0.63
N ILE A 187 -4.30 14.45 -0.44
CA ILE A 187 -2.85 14.53 -0.34
C ILE A 187 -2.39 15.80 0.38
N ASP A 188 -3.04 16.94 0.13
CA ASP A 188 -2.75 18.19 0.84
C ASP A 188 -3.03 18.06 2.35
N THR A 189 -4.17 17.47 2.71
CA THR A 189 -4.51 17.22 4.12
C THR A 189 -3.44 16.33 4.76
N PHE A 190 -3.13 15.22 4.13
CA PHE A 190 -2.15 14.25 4.61
C PHE A 190 -0.75 14.86 4.77
N THR A 191 -0.27 15.62 3.78
CA THR A 191 1.05 16.26 3.87
C THR A 191 1.09 17.37 4.93
N ASN A 192 -0.02 18.08 5.14
CA ASN A 192 -0.13 19.08 6.20
C ASN A 192 -0.15 18.46 7.61
N GLU A 193 -0.71 17.26 7.78
CA GLU A 193 -0.67 16.53 9.05
C GLU A 193 0.76 16.22 9.51
N SER A 194 1.70 16.07 8.58
CA SER A 194 3.11 15.82 8.90
C SER A 194 3.72 16.85 9.84
N ILE A 195 3.24 18.10 9.79
CA ILE A 195 3.71 19.20 10.65
C ILE A 195 3.45 18.90 12.13
N ARG A 196 2.42 18.13 12.45
CA ARG A 196 2.11 17.72 13.82
C ARG A 196 3.16 16.77 14.42
N TYR A 197 3.79 15.97 13.56
CA TYR A 197 4.78 14.97 13.96
C TYR A 197 6.22 15.44 13.79
N PHE A 198 6.45 16.38 12.86
CA PHE A 198 7.79 16.86 12.52
C PHE A 198 7.84 18.40 12.54
N SER A 199 8.26 18.95 13.66
CA SER A 199 8.38 20.41 13.85
C SER A 199 9.40 21.10 12.94
N ASP A 200 10.28 20.35 12.28
CA ASP A 200 11.27 20.86 11.33
C ASP A 200 10.82 20.82 9.87
N ILE A 201 9.66 20.22 9.58
CA ILE A 201 8.99 20.32 8.27
C ILE A 201 8.16 21.61 8.25
N LEU A 202 8.83 22.74 8.06
CA LEU A 202 8.18 24.05 8.00
C LEU A 202 7.48 24.33 6.66
N ASP A 203 7.80 23.54 5.62
CA ASP A 203 7.31 23.76 4.27
C ASP A 203 6.91 22.42 3.63
N THR A 204 5.61 22.18 3.54
CA THR A 204 5.04 20.94 2.98
C THR A 204 5.29 20.78 1.48
N ARG A 205 5.77 21.80 0.77
CA ARG A 205 6.17 21.67 -0.64
C ARG A 205 7.31 20.66 -0.85
N VAL A 206 8.04 20.29 0.22
CA VAL A 206 9.02 19.20 0.16
C VAL A 206 8.39 17.89 -0.33
N PHE A 207 7.16 17.58 0.05
CA PHE A 207 6.47 16.38 -0.39
C PHE A 207 6.19 16.39 -1.89
N THR A 208 5.71 17.52 -2.40
CA THR A 208 5.50 17.70 -3.85
C THR A 208 6.81 17.53 -4.62
N GLN A 209 7.93 18.04 -4.10
CA GLN A 209 9.26 17.86 -4.73
C GLN A 209 9.70 16.38 -4.68
N ILE A 210 9.40 15.67 -3.61
CA ILE A 210 9.67 14.22 -3.52
C ILE A 210 8.85 13.48 -4.60
N PHE A 211 7.56 13.77 -4.74
CA PHE A 211 6.71 13.14 -5.76
C PHE A 211 7.22 13.40 -7.19
N PHE A 212 7.57 14.64 -7.52
CA PHE A 212 8.19 14.95 -8.81
C PHE A 212 9.53 14.25 -9.01
N SER A 213 10.33 14.10 -7.95
CA SER A 213 11.61 13.38 -8.03
C SER A 213 11.40 11.89 -8.28
N ILE A 214 10.39 11.27 -7.65
CA ILE A 214 9.99 9.88 -7.93
C ILE A 214 9.61 9.73 -9.41
N CYS A 215 8.72 10.60 -9.94
CA CYS A 215 8.33 10.56 -11.33
C CYS A 215 9.52 10.70 -12.29
N ARG A 216 10.47 11.59 -11.98
CA ARG A 216 11.67 11.76 -12.78
C ARG A 216 12.56 10.51 -12.80
N ILE A 217 12.66 9.83 -11.66
CA ILE A 217 13.42 8.57 -11.56
C ILE A 217 12.72 7.49 -12.38
N LEU A 218 11.41 7.30 -12.19
CA LEU A 218 10.63 6.30 -12.92
C LEU A 218 10.68 6.52 -14.44
N ASN A 219 10.69 7.78 -14.91
CA ASN A 219 10.77 8.11 -16.34
C ASN A 219 12.17 7.96 -16.95
N ARG A 220 13.23 8.06 -16.14
CA ARG A 220 14.63 8.04 -16.65
C ARG A 220 15.26 6.66 -16.64
N GLU A 221 14.84 5.81 -15.75
CA GLU A 221 15.63 4.66 -15.35
C GLU A 221 14.92 3.34 -15.73
N SER A 222 15.15 2.89 -16.94
CA SER A 222 14.86 1.49 -17.28
C SER A 222 15.80 0.49 -16.59
N TRP A 223 16.85 0.94 -15.90
CA TRP A 223 17.93 0.08 -15.38
C TRP A 223 18.08 0.13 -13.84
N GLY A 224 17.23 0.91 -13.15
CA GLY A 224 17.40 1.21 -11.73
C GLY A 224 18.66 2.01 -11.43
N LEU A 225 18.85 2.42 -10.18
CA LEU A 225 20.04 3.16 -9.77
C LEU A 225 21.28 2.27 -9.93
N LYS A 226 22.32 2.80 -10.59
CA LYS A 226 23.60 2.10 -10.74
C LYS A 226 24.33 1.96 -9.42
N GLU A 227 24.28 3.01 -8.57
CA GLU A 227 24.96 3.08 -7.27
C GLU A 227 24.13 3.91 -6.29
N GLY A 228 24.27 3.63 -4.98
CA GLY A 228 23.58 4.34 -3.90
C GLY A 228 22.18 3.80 -3.58
N SER A 229 21.51 4.44 -2.64
CA SER A 229 20.13 4.15 -2.27
C SER A 229 19.17 5.10 -2.96
N ILE A 230 17.92 4.66 -3.19
CA ILE A 230 16.87 5.52 -3.74
C ILE A 230 16.61 6.75 -2.87
N SER A 231 16.71 6.61 -1.54
CA SER A 231 16.56 7.73 -0.60
C SER A 231 17.63 8.79 -0.81
N GLU A 232 18.89 8.41 -1.06
CA GLU A 232 19.96 9.35 -1.37
C GLU A 232 19.74 10.07 -2.70
N GLU A 233 19.23 9.36 -3.72
CA GLU A 233 18.93 9.96 -5.02
C GLU A 233 17.76 10.94 -4.92
N LEU A 234 16.67 10.55 -4.25
CA LEU A 234 15.55 11.46 -3.97
C LEU A 234 16.03 12.71 -3.22
N GLN A 235 16.86 12.52 -2.21
CA GLN A 235 17.43 13.63 -1.45
C GLN A 235 18.28 14.57 -2.33
N LYS A 236 19.12 14.02 -3.22
CA LYS A 236 19.92 14.82 -4.17
C LYS A 236 19.03 15.62 -5.12
N LEU A 237 17.98 15.00 -5.66
CA LEU A 237 17.03 15.65 -6.56
C LEU A 237 16.27 16.79 -5.85
N VAL A 238 15.73 16.51 -4.66
CA VAL A 238 15.00 17.50 -3.87
C VAL A 238 15.90 18.68 -3.50
N THR A 239 17.13 18.43 -3.01
CA THR A 239 18.05 19.51 -2.62
C THR A 239 18.57 20.30 -3.82
N ARG A 240 18.71 19.70 -5.00
CA ARG A 240 19.11 20.39 -6.22
C ARG A 240 18.03 21.30 -6.77
N ASP A 241 16.79 20.79 -6.81
CA ASP A 241 15.68 21.45 -7.51
C ASP A 241 14.88 22.39 -6.57
N TYR A 242 15.10 22.28 -5.27
CA TYR A 242 14.47 23.10 -4.25
C TYR A 242 15.48 24.12 -3.69
N SER A 243 15.28 25.39 -4.03
CA SER A 243 16.19 26.49 -3.64
C SER A 243 16.12 26.89 -2.17
N SER A 244 15.41 26.16 -1.32
CA SER A 244 15.28 26.45 0.10
C SER A 244 16.27 25.62 0.94
N ASN A 245 16.51 26.07 2.17
CA ASN A 245 17.42 25.48 3.14
C ASN A 245 16.92 24.12 3.72
N ILE A 246 16.36 23.22 2.88
CA ILE A 246 15.94 21.91 3.34
C ILE A 246 17.18 21.10 3.71
N SER A 247 17.24 20.68 4.97
CA SER A 247 18.30 19.78 5.43
C SER A 247 18.10 18.35 4.90
N LYS A 248 19.18 17.61 4.80
CA LYS A 248 19.11 16.18 4.49
C LYS A 248 18.24 15.41 5.48
N ALA A 249 18.28 15.79 6.75
CA ALA A 249 17.49 15.19 7.80
C ALA A 249 15.97 15.41 7.59
N THR A 250 15.59 16.64 7.23
CA THR A 250 14.20 16.99 6.92
C THR A 250 13.66 16.21 5.70
N CYS A 251 14.48 16.10 4.64
CA CYS A 251 14.12 15.32 3.46
C CYS A 251 13.91 13.83 3.80
N ASN A 252 14.83 13.25 4.59
CA ASN A 252 14.68 11.85 5.02
C ASN A 252 13.45 11.63 5.89
N ARG A 253 13.11 12.55 6.79
CA ARG A 253 11.88 12.47 7.58
C ARG A 253 10.64 12.55 6.70
N ALA A 254 10.61 13.42 5.72
CA ALA A 254 9.51 13.50 4.77
C ALA A 254 9.36 12.21 3.94
N ILE A 255 10.45 11.63 3.47
CA ILE A 255 10.45 10.32 2.79
C ILE A 255 9.92 9.22 3.73
N SER A 256 10.39 9.19 4.97
CA SER A 256 9.93 8.21 5.98
C SER A 256 8.44 8.39 6.30
N TRP A 257 7.96 9.63 6.41
CA TRP A 257 6.54 9.92 6.57
C TRP A 257 5.71 9.30 5.45
N LEU A 258 6.06 9.57 4.19
CA LEU A 258 5.36 9.03 3.02
C LEU A 258 5.39 7.50 2.97
N TYR A 259 6.52 6.90 3.34
CA TYR A 259 6.68 5.44 3.37
C TYR A 259 5.83 4.78 4.46
N PHE A 260 5.96 5.24 5.72
CA PHE A 260 5.22 4.65 6.84
C PHE A 260 3.71 4.93 6.82
N SER A 261 3.30 5.93 6.06
CA SER A 261 1.88 6.21 5.82
C SER A 261 1.33 5.52 4.56
N GLY A 262 2.11 4.67 3.91
CA GLY A 262 1.65 3.89 2.75
C GLY A 262 1.34 4.73 1.50
N ILE A 263 1.94 5.92 1.37
CA ILE A 263 1.79 6.76 0.16
C ILE A 263 2.78 6.33 -0.93
N ILE A 264 4.00 5.98 -0.52
CA ILE A 264 5.06 5.45 -1.38
C ILE A 264 5.60 4.15 -0.81
N SER A 265 6.24 3.36 -1.65
CA SER A 265 6.95 2.16 -1.22
C SER A 265 8.20 1.94 -2.07
N PHE A 266 9.16 1.18 -1.54
CA PHE A 266 10.43 0.90 -2.21
C PHE A 266 10.42 -0.46 -2.90
N CYS A 267 11.07 -0.53 -4.05
CA CYS A 267 11.28 -1.76 -4.81
C CYS A 267 12.75 -2.19 -4.69
N ALA A 268 12.96 -3.46 -4.45
CA ALA A 268 14.28 -4.05 -4.38
C ALA A 268 14.88 -4.31 -5.77
N LYS A 269 16.18 -4.59 -5.80
CA LYS A 269 16.90 -5.04 -6.99
C LYS A 269 17.60 -6.37 -6.71
N ILE A 270 17.46 -7.32 -7.63
CA ILE A 270 18.22 -8.58 -7.67
C ILE A 270 19.20 -8.49 -8.84
N THR A 271 20.51 -8.51 -8.54
CA THR A 271 21.54 -8.39 -9.58
C THR A 271 21.84 -9.76 -10.17
N GLU A 272 21.85 -9.87 -11.51
CA GLU A 272 22.15 -11.11 -12.27
C GLU A 272 21.30 -12.33 -11.86
N MET A 273 20.07 -12.08 -11.42
CA MET A 273 19.17 -13.12 -10.90
C MET A 273 19.74 -13.88 -9.70
N ASP A 274 20.70 -13.30 -8.97
CA ASP A 274 21.26 -13.86 -7.73
C ASP A 274 20.57 -13.23 -6.53
N ILE A 275 19.80 -14.04 -5.80
CA ILE A 275 19.08 -13.58 -4.60
C ILE A 275 19.99 -13.14 -3.46
N LEU A 276 21.26 -13.53 -3.46
CA LEU A 276 22.26 -13.06 -2.50
C LEU A 276 22.71 -11.60 -2.80
N GLU A 277 22.50 -11.15 -4.04
CA GLU A 277 22.77 -9.78 -4.47
C GLU A 277 21.47 -8.91 -4.42
N PHE A 278 20.76 -9.00 -3.30
CA PHE A 278 19.50 -8.28 -3.06
C PHE A 278 19.77 -6.88 -2.47
N LYS A 279 19.26 -5.84 -3.13
CA LYS A 279 19.35 -4.44 -2.68
C LYS A 279 17.93 -3.92 -2.39
N PRO A 280 17.55 -3.69 -1.12
CA PRO A 280 16.15 -3.50 -0.73
C PRO A 280 15.49 -2.21 -1.22
N ALA A 281 16.24 -1.15 -1.52
CA ALA A 281 15.68 0.14 -1.89
C ALA A 281 16.36 0.70 -3.14
N SER A 282 15.93 0.23 -4.32
CA SER A 282 16.52 0.59 -5.62
C SER A 282 15.59 1.38 -6.52
N ARG A 283 14.26 1.30 -6.31
CA ARG A 283 13.23 2.11 -6.96
C ARG A 283 12.20 2.55 -5.93
N CYS A 284 11.39 3.54 -6.27
CA CYS A 284 10.29 4.01 -5.44
C CYS A 284 9.04 4.12 -6.30
N PHE A 285 7.93 3.56 -5.82
CA PHE A 285 6.63 3.57 -6.45
C PHE A 285 5.58 4.24 -5.57
N PHE A 286 4.52 4.74 -6.18
CA PHE A 286 3.33 5.20 -5.48
C PHE A 286 2.47 3.99 -5.09
N MET A 287 1.78 4.09 -3.94
CA MET A 287 0.89 3.03 -3.48
C MET A 287 -0.56 3.19 -3.94
N ASP A 288 -0.80 4.19 -4.82
CA ASP A 288 -2.08 4.41 -5.49
C ASP A 288 -1.84 4.78 -6.96
N PRO A 289 -2.54 4.15 -7.93
CA PRO A 289 -2.32 4.42 -9.35
C PRO A 289 -2.79 5.81 -9.77
N GLY A 290 -3.86 6.36 -9.18
CA GLY A 290 -4.34 7.71 -9.47
C GLY A 290 -3.35 8.77 -9.01
N LEU A 291 -2.69 8.55 -7.86
CA LEU A 291 -1.61 9.41 -7.38
C LEU A 291 -0.42 9.39 -8.33
N ALA A 292 -0.02 8.20 -8.80
CA ALA A 292 1.02 8.05 -9.81
C ALA A 292 0.67 8.78 -11.11
N ASN A 293 -0.55 8.56 -11.62
CA ASN A 293 -1.04 9.22 -12.83
C ASN A 293 -1.01 10.74 -12.70
N TYR A 294 -1.51 11.29 -11.59
CA TYR A 294 -1.55 12.73 -11.36
C TYR A 294 -0.16 13.37 -11.44
N TYR A 295 0.81 12.85 -10.69
CA TYR A 295 2.16 13.43 -10.67
C TYR A 295 2.95 13.16 -11.93
N LEU A 296 2.81 12.00 -12.58
CA LEU A 296 3.43 11.72 -13.88
C LEU A 296 2.91 12.68 -14.96
N ALA A 297 1.60 12.94 -15.00
CA ALA A 297 1.00 13.91 -15.92
C ALA A 297 1.54 15.33 -15.67
N LEU A 298 1.66 15.76 -14.42
CA LEU A 298 2.22 17.07 -14.06
C LEU A 298 3.70 17.22 -14.43
N THR A 299 4.46 16.13 -14.53
CA THR A 299 5.86 16.18 -15.00
C THR A 299 6.01 16.28 -16.52
N GLY A 300 4.90 16.33 -17.25
CA GLY A 300 4.90 16.40 -18.71
C GLY A 300 5.35 15.09 -19.38
N THR A 301 5.14 13.96 -18.72
CA THR A 301 5.42 12.64 -19.27
C THR A 301 4.55 12.39 -20.50
N ASP A 302 5.16 11.94 -21.61
CA ASP A 302 4.39 11.62 -22.81
C ASP A 302 3.46 10.41 -22.59
N SER A 303 2.36 10.34 -23.33
CA SER A 303 1.30 9.35 -23.11
C SER A 303 1.77 7.89 -23.17
N ARG A 304 2.77 7.57 -23.99
CA ARG A 304 3.28 6.20 -24.11
C ARG A 304 4.12 5.81 -22.89
N THR A 305 4.99 6.70 -22.46
CA THR A 305 5.82 6.51 -21.25
C THR A 305 4.91 6.48 -20.01
N LEU A 306 3.91 7.37 -19.95
CA LEU A 306 2.93 7.41 -18.88
C LEU A 306 2.21 6.06 -18.71
N ALA A 307 1.65 5.52 -19.80
CA ALA A 307 0.94 4.22 -19.76
C ALA A 307 1.87 3.08 -19.31
N GLY A 308 3.13 3.05 -19.78
CA GLY A 308 4.11 2.05 -19.34
C GLY A 308 4.40 2.14 -17.85
N THR A 309 4.72 3.34 -17.36
CA THR A 309 5.04 3.57 -15.94
C THR A 309 3.85 3.31 -15.02
N LEU A 310 2.62 3.67 -15.44
CA LEU A 310 1.42 3.38 -14.66
C LEU A 310 1.15 1.88 -14.57
N ASN A 311 1.34 1.13 -15.66
CA ASN A 311 1.18 -0.31 -15.64
C ASN A 311 2.21 -0.98 -14.73
N GLU A 312 3.46 -0.56 -14.76
CA GLU A 312 4.50 -1.04 -13.83
C GLU A 312 4.14 -0.69 -12.37
N ASN A 313 3.65 0.54 -12.13
CA ASN A 313 3.22 0.95 -10.79
C ASN A 313 2.02 0.13 -10.29
N TYR A 314 1.05 -0.16 -11.13
CA TYR A 314 -0.08 -1.04 -10.82
C TYR A 314 0.38 -2.47 -10.45
N VAL A 315 1.28 -3.03 -11.27
CA VAL A 315 1.85 -4.36 -11.00
C VAL A 315 2.63 -4.36 -9.70
N TYR A 316 3.43 -3.31 -9.44
CA TYR A 316 4.13 -3.14 -8.18
C TYR A 316 3.19 -3.20 -6.97
N ILE A 317 2.08 -2.42 -6.99
CA ILE A 317 1.08 -2.39 -5.91
C ILE A 317 0.50 -3.79 -5.68
N ASN A 318 0.15 -4.50 -6.76
CA ASN A 318 -0.38 -5.86 -6.69
C ASN A 318 0.60 -6.84 -6.02
N LEU A 319 1.85 -6.84 -6.45
CA LEU A 319 2.89 -7.69 -5.85
C LEU A 319 3.12 -7.33 -4.37
N LYS A 320 3.12 -6.03 -4.03
CA LYS A 320 3.27 -5.59 -2.64
C LYS A 320 2.14 -6.09 -1.75
N ARG A 321 0.89 -5.99 -2.19
CA ARG A 321 -0.28 -6.52 -1.47
C ARG A 321 -0.16 -8.02 -1.19
N ARG A 322 0.36 -8.80 -2.16
CA ARG A 322 0.57 -10.25 -2.02
C ARG A 322 1.76 -10.65 -1.15
N GLN A 323 2.63 -9.71 -0.82
CA GLN A 323 3.73 -9.92 0.14
C GLN A 323 3.34 -9.58 1.56
N ASP A 324 2.28 -8.80 1.75
CA ASP A 324 1.75 -8.48 3.07
C ASP A 324 0.91 -9.65 3.62
N PHE A 325 0.51 -9.55 4.86
CA PHE A 325 -0.15 -10.65 5.55
C PHE A 325 -1.59 -10.92 5.08
N PRO A 326 -1.96 -12.17 4.81
CA PRO A 326 -1.11 -13.37 4.73
C PRO A 326 -0.30 -13.38 3.42
N PRO A 327 1.02 -13.58 3.47
CA PRO A 327 1.86 -13.49 2.27
C PRO A 327 1.62 -14.69 1.33
N GLU A 328 1.46 -14.41 0.05
CA GLU A 328 1.36 -15.39 -1.03
C GLU A 328 2.70 -15.57 -1.76
N ILE A 329 3.46 -14.47 -1.90
CA ILE A 329 4.75 -14.45 -2.59
C ILE A 329 5.89 -14.03 -1.66
N ALA A 330 7.06 -14.59 -1.90
CA ALA A 330 8.27 -14.36 -1.15
C ALA A 330 8.85 -12.95 -1.39
N PHE A 331 9.89 -12.62 -0.62
CA PHE A 331 10.61 -11.36 -0.49
C PHE A 331 9.88 -10.34 0.41
N GLU A 332 10.66 -9.50 1.08
CA GLU A 332 10.14 -8.44 1.95
C GLU A 332 9.46 -7.30 1.18
N THR A 333 9.86 -7.11 -0.09
CA THR A 333 9.37 -6.07 -0.99
C THR A 333 9.45 -6.55 -2.44
N PRO A 334 8.58 -6.10 -3.35
CA PRO A 334 8.71 -6.42 -4.76
C PRO A 334 10.10 -6.07 -5.28
N ALA A 335 10.64 -6.92 -6.12
CA ALA A 335 11.99 -6.77 -6.67
C ALA A 335 11.97 -6.84 -8.19
N PHE A 336 12.70 -5.92 -8.85
CA PHE A 336 13.09 -6.10 -10.23
C PHE A 336 14.45 -6.80 -10.31
N ALA A 337 14.79 -7.36 -11.47
CA ALA A 337 16.07 -8.03 -11.64
C ALA A 337 16.85 -7.51 -12.84
N THR A 338 18.18 -7.69 -12.80
CA THR A 338 19.04 -7.57 -13.99
C THR A 338 19.57 -8.94 -14.38
N TYR A 339 19.74 -9.14 -15.70
CA TYR A 339 20.32 -10.36 -16.22
C TYR A 339 21.02 -10.10 -17.56
N LYS A 340 22.34 -10.41 -17.64
CA LYS A 340 23.16 -10.25 -18.84
C LYS A 340 22.99 -8.90 -19.54
N GLY A 341 23.03 -7.83 -18.76
CA GLY A 341 22.93 -6.46 -19.25
C GLY A 341 21.52 -6.02 -19.63
N GLY A 342 20.50 -6.82 -19.40
CA GLY A 342 19.08 -6.46 -19.55
C GLY A 342 18.35 -6.41 -18.22
N GLU A 343 17.13 -5.90 -18.24
CA GLU A 343 16.26 -5.79 -17.07
C GLU A 343 15.05 -6.70 -17.21
N ILE A 344 14.53 -7.15 -16.08
CA ILE A 344 13.28 -7.88 -15.89
C ILE A 344 12.45 -7.05 -14.92
N ASP A 345 11.23 -6.69 -15.31
CA ASP A 345 10.44 -5.69 -14.60
C ASP A 345 10.17 -6.10 -13.14
N PHE A 346 9.80 -7.39 -12.89
CA PHE A 346 9.69 -7.91 -11.51
C PHE A 346 10.02 -9.42 -11.45
N VAL A 347 10.30 -9.87 -10.23
CA VAL A 347 10.46 -11.28 -9.86
C VAL A 347 9.50 -11.59 -8.72
N ALA A 348 8.72 -12.64 -8.86
CA ALA A 348 7.87 -13.18 -7.81
C ALA A 348 8.21 -14.66 -7.58
N GLN A 349 8.06 -15.14 -6.35
CA GLN A 349 8.22 -16.54 -6.03
C GLN A 349 7.11 -16.96 -5.07
N SER A 350 6.33 -17.97 -5.43
CA SER A 350 5.33 -18.53 -4.54
C SER A 350 5.95 -19.01 -3.22
N ILE A 351 5.29 -18.74 -2.10
CA ILE A 351 5.72 -19.26 -0.80
C ILE A 351 5.38 -20.74 -0.68
N HIS A 352 4.30 -21.20 -1.30
CA HIS A 352 3.81 -22.57 -1.16
C HIS A 352 4.47 -23.54 -2.15
N SER A 353 4.40 -23.20 -3.43
CA SER A 353 4.94 -24.06 -4.50
C SER A 353 6.43 -23.83 -4.79
N HIS A 354 7.00 -22.73 -4.30
CA HIS A 354 8.37 -22.26 -4.59
C HIS A 354 8.64 -21.97 -6.07
N ILE A 355 7.60 -21.96 -6.91
CA ILE A 355 7.71 -21.59 -8.33
C ILE A 355 8.16 -20.14 -8.43
N ARG A 356 9.20 -19.90 -9.21
CA ARG A 356 9.71 -18.56 -9.48
C ARG A 356 9.23 -18.06 -10.82
N TYR A 357 8.63 -16.88 -10.80
CA TYR A 357 8.11 -16.17 -11.95
C TYR A 357 8.98 -14.96 -12.29
N LEU A 358 9.26 -14.79 -13.55
CA LEU A 358 9.69 -13.51 -14.11
C LEU A 358 8.43 -12.78 -14.56
N VAL A 359 8.29 -11.53 -14.20
CA VAL A 359 7.11 -10.73 -14.54
C VAL A 359 7.56 -9.60 -15.46
N GLU A 360 7.01 -9.55 -16.65
CA GLU A 360 7.24 -8.51 -17.65
C GLU A 360 5.98 -7.72 -17.94
N VAL A 361 6.08 -6.42 -17.93
CA VAL A 361 4.97 -5.47 -18.10
C VAL A 361 5.15 -4.70 -19.39
N LYS A 362 4.19 -4.77 -20.30
CA LYS A 362 4.24 -4.04 -21.58
C LYS A 362 2.90 -3.39 -21.89
N SER A 363 2.91 -2.10 -22.16
CA SER A 363 1.72 -1.37 -22.61
C SER A 363 1.29 -1.70 -24.06
N GLY A 364 2.13 -2.39 -24.84
CA GLY A 364 1.86 -2.72 -26.25
C GLY A 364 2.74 -3.86 -26.76
N LYS A 365 3.17 -3.79 -28.04
CA LYS A 365 3.88 -4.87 -28.78
C LYS A 365 5.34 -5.14 -28.36
N GLY A 366 5.77 -4.71 -27.18
CA GLY A 366 7.12 -4.99 -26.66
C GLY A 366 7.43 -6.48 -26.52
N THR A 367 8.71 -6.85 -26.48
CA THR A 367 9.19 -8.22 -26.27
C THR A 367 9.90 -8.35 -24.93
N ALA A 368 9.77 -9.51 -24.28
CA ALA A 368 10.39 -9.86 -23.00
C ALA A 368 11.75 -10.57 -23.20
N THR A 369 12.65 -10.00 -24.01
CA THR A 369 13.85 -10.70 -24.46
C THR A 369 14.78 -11.12 -23.32
N THR A 370 14.94 -10.27 -22.27
CA THR A 370 15.79 -10.57 -21.12
C THR A 370 15.18 -11.66 -20.25
N ALA A 371 13.88 -11.54 -19.95
CA ALA A 371 13.16 -12.54 -19.17
C ALA A 371 13.13 -13.89 -19.90
N GLN A 372 12.90 -13.90 -21.21
CA GLN A 372 12.93 -15.13 -21.99
C GLN A 372 14.30 -15.82 -21.93
N LYS A 373 15.41 -15.07 -22.09
CA LYS A 373 16.76 -15.61 -21.94
C LYS A 373 17.01 -16.18 -20.54
N ALA A 374 16.53 -15.51 -19.49
CA ALA A 374 16.68 -15.99 -18.14
C ALA A 374 15.86 -17.27 -17.91
N LEU A 375 14.62 -17.34 -18.42
CA LEU A 375 13.77 -18.54 -18.39
C LEU A 375 14.43 -19.72 -19.10
N ASP A 376 14.93 -19.52 -20.34
CA ASP A 376 15.59 -20.57 -21.16
C ASP A 376 16.85 -21.11 -20.49
N GLN A 377 17.51 -20.32 -19.64
CA GLN A 377 18.68 -20.71 -18.86
C GLN A 377 18.35 -21.23 -17.46
N GLY A 378 17.07 -21.47 -17.17
CA GLY A 378 16.63 -22.08 -15.89
C GLY A 378 16.80 -21.18 -14.69
N LYS A 379 16.81 -19.85 -14.86
CA LYS A 379 16.87 -18.90 -13.74
C LYS A 379 15.52 -18.70 -13.06
N ALA A 380 14.45 -19.11 -13.71
CA ALA A 380 13.09 -19.13 -13.21
C ALA A 380 12.30 -20.28 -13.86
N ASP A 381 11.12 -20.55 -13.34
CA ASP A 381 10.27 -21.66 -13.77
C ASP A 381 9.23 -21.21 -14.79
N ARG A 382 8.71 -19.99 -14.65
CA ARG A 382 7.66 -19.42 -15.50
C ARG A 382 7.94 -17.95 -15.85
N LEU A 383 7.32 -17.48 -16.92
CA LEU A 383 7.27 -16.09 -17.32
C LEU A 383 5.82 -15.64 -17.36
N LEU A 384 5.46 -14.68 -16.49
CA LEU A 384 4.20 -13.95 -16.53
C LEU A 384 4.39 -12.70 -17.39
N TYR A 385 3.70 -12.66 -18.53
CA TYR A 385 3.76 -11.56 -19.46
C TYR A 385 2.46 -10.74 -19.38
N LEU A 386 2.51 -9.63 -18.67
CA LEU A 386 1.40 -8.71 -18.49
C LEU A 386 1.37 -7.68 -19.62
N LYS A 387 0.26 -7.64 -20.36
CA LYS A 387 0.15 -6.78 -21.54
C LYS A 387 -1.16 -6.00 -21.54
N GLY A 388 -1.07 -4.75 -22.00
CA GLY A 388 -2.25 -3.89 -22.17
C GLY A 388 -3.11 -4.26 -23.39
N ASP A 389 -2.52 -4.93 -24.39
CA ASP A 389 -3.17 -5.23 -25.69
C ASP A 389 -3.43 -6.73 -25.91
N THR A 390 -3.53 -7.53 -24.86
CA THR A 390 -3.74 -8.98 -24.97
C THR A 390 -5.07 -9.42 -24.39
N LYS A 391 -5.66 -10.45 -24.96
CA LYS A 391 -6.84 -11.11 -24.42
C LYS A 391 -6.51 -12.26 -23.44
N GLY A 392 -5.24 -12.58 -23.30
CA GLY A 392 -4.75 -13.69 -22.50
C GLY A 392 -4.32 -14.89 -23.34
N GLY A 393 -3.67 -15.84 -22.72
CA GLY A 393 -3.21 -17.10 -23.31
C GLY A 393 -2.05 -17.72 -22.55
N GLN A 394 -1.84 -19.01 -22.76
CA GLN A 394 -0.75 -19.78 -22.17
C GLN A 394 0.00 -20.56 -23.25
N ALA A 395 1.34 -20.53 -23.21
CA ALA A 395 2.19 -21.27 -24.11
C ALA A 395 3.40 -21.84 -23.36
N GLY A 396 3.36 -23.12 -23.01
CA GLY A 396 4.41 -23.79 -22.25
C GLY A 396 4.63 -23.14 -20.86
N LYS A 397 5.81 -22.53 -20.67
CA LYS A 397 6.16 -21.84 -19.42
C LYS A 397 5.80 -20.35 -19.41
N ILE A 398 5.09 -19.86 -20.41
CA ILE A 398 4.74 -18.46 -20.57
C ILE A 398 3.24 -18.29 -20.43
N ASP A 399 2.83 -17.47 -19.48
CA ASP A 399 1.47 -17.02 -19.30
C ASP A 399 1.38 -15.56 -19.77
N THR A 400 0.51 -15.31 -20.75
CA THR A 400 0.21 -13.96 -21.22
C THR A 400 -1.12 -13.55 -20.64
N VAL A 401 -1.14 -12.49 -19.85
CA VAL A 401 -2.30 -12.10 -19.03
C VAL A 401 -2.62 -10.63 -19.29
N PRO A 402 -3.89 -10.26 -19.50
CA PRO A 402 -4.30 -8.87 -19.51
C PRO A 402 -4.03 -8.21 -18.15
N LEU A 403 -3.61 -6.93 -18.14
CA LEU A 403 -3.29 -6.22 -16.89
C LEU A 403 -4.44 -6.24 -15.89
N TYR A 404 -5.69 -6.08 -16.34
CA TYR A 404 -6.87 -6.12 -15.49
C TYR A 404 -7.13 -7.47 -14.83
N MET A 405 -6.53 -8.58 -15.34
CA MET A 405 -6.66 -9.92 -14.77
C MET A 405 -5.57 -10.25 -13.74
N LEU A 406 -4.63 -9.35 -13.45
CA LEU A 406 -3.53 -9.64 -12.55
C LEU A 406 -4.00 -10.01 -11.14
N GLU A 407 -5.04 -9.38 -10.63
CA GLU A 407 -5.58 -9.67 -9.29
C GLU A 407 -6.16 -11.09 -9.18
N ARG A 408 -6.61 -11.66 -10.31
CA ARG A 408 -7.11 -13.03 -10.41
C ARG A 408 -6.03 -14.08 -10.71
N TYR A 409 -4.81 -13.64 -11.06
CA TYR A 409 -3.73 -14.57 -11.39
C TYR A 409 -3.16 -15.22 -10.13
N SER A 410 -3.07 -16.57 -10.10
CA SER A 410 -2.44 -17.33 -9.02
C SER A 410 -0.96 -17.55 -9.31
N PHE A 411 -0.10 -17.28 -8.31
CA PHE A 411 1.33 -17.60 -8.38
C PHE A 411 1.65 -19.04 -7.90
N ASP A 412 0.66 -19.86 -7.64
CA ASP A 412 0.82 -21.24 -7.15
C ASP A 412 0.59 -22.32 -8.23
N GLU A 413 0.20 -21.92 -9.45
CA GLU A 413 -0.17 -22.83 -10.54
C GLU A 413 0.94 -23.00 -11.59
#